data_b6b2a60d115272a8568a5cea16071533
#
_entry.id   b6b2a60d115272a8568a5cea16071533
#
_cell.length_a   1.000
_cell.length_b   1.000
_cell.length_c   1.000
_cell.angle_alpha   90.00
_cell.angle_beta   90.00
_cell.angle_gamma   90.00
#
_symmetry.space_group_name_H-M   'P 1'
#
loop_
_entity.id
_entity.type
_entity.pdbx_description
1 polymer ?
#
loop_
_entity_poly.entity_id
_entity_poly.type
_entity_poly.pdbx_seq_one_letter_code
_entity_poly.pdbx_strand_id
1 'polypeptide(L)'
;MHEGLRRIVEKLPVEFRVLYRQFLLRVVDLEALSVHADVPRFLGQFAGVLILLNVFRTIGFLFFKAGKPGMRGVAMVTVLLNEAQGLVSMTMLVTGLIAVVSWDAIFPDRRDVLVLGPLPVRPRTILAAKVAACGAVLGIALLSLASGMGLALPLVVGSWRVFFGYWFAMAASCVFVYGAVLAVQGLLSLALPRRWFLRASAGLQLAAFGWFVASYFLEPTLWSPEWLSAAARRGDLNGWPSYWFFAMELQIAGHMPSEMHGLAMRAWMGPAIVVAGAGASLALCYLRTMKKTVEEPDLVPGRRGWRWSPRVGGKVETAVVRFTARGLGRSRHHRVIYAFYWAIVFAIAMSTLRGEWVGGWRLPVTQGYMMPTLAMMGLAVVGLRSVFSLPVSLNANWVLRVTQLSGPERYLAGVRRALLLVSAGPAWGVAALLGLGFQPWGHVAEHLAVLAAVGWILAELCLIGVEKIPFACSYLPGKTNLQYLFWGLTVVFLVVAMSLANEEVKLLGHPVEFAGLVGILAAMGAGLWAFNRNKAREAVLYYEELEPVVIQTLGLAGQRLMAGIDRG
;
A
#
# COMPACT_ATOMS: atom_id res chain seq x y z
N MET A 1 -32.04 9.78 -10.27
CA MET A 1 -31.06 9.75 -9.16
C MET A 1 -30.04 10.88 -9.25
N HIS A 2 -29.53 11.25 -10.43
CA HIS A 2 -28.58 12.36 -10.64
C HIS A 2 -29.11 13.75 -10.22
N GLU A 3 -30.35 14.09 -10.54
CA GLU A 3 -30.91 15.41 -10.19
C GLU A 3 -31.20 15.61 -8.70
N GLY A 4 -31.62 14.56 -7.99
CA GLY A 4 -31.86 14.63 -6.55
C GLY A 4 -30.56 14.89 -5.75
N LEU A 5 -29.48 14.17 -6.08
CA LEU A 5 -28.16 14.39 -5.48
C LEU A 5 -27.60 15.78 -5.81
N ARG A 6 -27.83 16.27 -7.03
CA ARG A 6 -27.40 17.60 -7.45
C ARG A 6 -28.07 18.71 -6.64
N ARG A 7 -29.37 18.61 -6.39
CA ARG A 7 -30.16 19.54 -5.55
C ARG A 7 -29.73 19.52 -4.08
N ILE A 8 -29.33 18.36 -3.53
CA ILE A 8 -28.82 18.26 -2.15
C ILE A 8 -27.44 18.94 -2.05
N VAL A 9 -26.57 18.69 -3.02
CA VAL A 9 -25.23 19.30 -3.06
C VAL A 9 -25.31 20.82 -3.28
N GLU A 10 -26.27 21.31 -4.05
CA GLU A 10 -26.49 22.75 -4.28
C GLU A 10 -26.96 23.51 -3.02
N LYS A 11 -27.59 22.83 -2.07
CA LYS A 11 -28.01 23.43 -0.78
C LYS A 11 -26.86 23.59 0.24
N LEU A 12 -25.71 22.94 0.01
CA LEU A 12 -24.54 23.06 0.89
C LEU A 12 -23.82 24.40 0.68
N PRO A 13 -23.21 24.98 1.74
CA PRO A 13 -22.42 26.21 1.61
C PRO A 13 -21.37 26.08 0.51
N VAL A 14 -21.18 27.14 -0.27
CA VAL A 14 -20.24 27.15 -1.39
C VAL A 14 -18.83 26.78 -0.93
N GLU A 15 -18.41 27.31 0.23
CA GLU A 15 -17.12 27.00 0.85
C GLU A 15 -16.95 25.50 1.09
N PHE A 16 -17.97 24.83 1.64
CA PHE A 16 -17.92 23.39 1.90
C PHE A 16 -17.79 22.59 0.60
N ARG A 17 -18.55 22.95 -0.45
CA ARG A 17 -18.50 22.24 -1.76
C ARG A 17 -17.13 22.32 -2.41
N VAL A 18 -16.52 23.50 -2.39
CA VAL A 18 -15.19 23.72 -2.96
C VAL A 18 -14.14 22.95 -2.18
N LEU A 19 -14.16 23.03 -0.85
CA LEU A 19 -13.24 22.30 0.03
C LEU A 19 -13.41 20.78 -0.10
N TYR A 20 -14.64 20.29 -0.09
CA TYR A 20 -14.94 18.86 -0.27
C TYR A 20 -14.35 18.33 -1.58
N ARG A 21 -14.57 19.05 -2.70
CA ARG A 21 -14.04 18.67 -3.99
C ARG A 21 -12.50 18.65 -3.97
N GLN A 22 -11.86 19.63 -3.40
CA GLN A 22 -10.40 19.71 -3.29
C GLN A 22 -9.84 18.60 -2.39
N PHE A 23 -10.47 18.32 -1.26
CA PHE A 23 -10.02 17.24 -0.38
C PHE A 23 -10.29 15.85 -0.96
N LEU A 24 -11.40 15.66 -1.66
CA LEU A 24 -11.67 14.41 -2.37
C LEU A 24 -10.59 14.15 -3.43
N LEU A 25 -10.24 15.20 -4.20
CA LEU A 25 -9.13 15.16 -5.13
C LEU A 25 -7.84 14.75 -4.43
N ARG A 26 -7.55 15.30 -3.27
CA ARG A 26 -6.32 15.08 -2.52
C ARG A 26 -6.24 13.72 -1.82
N VAL A 27 -7.36 13.18 -1.32
CA VAL A 27 -7.41 11.83 -0.74
C VAL A 27 -7.13 10.77 -1.81
N VAL A 28 -7.56 11.05 -3.04
CA VAL A 28 -7.42 10.17 -4.19
C VAL A 28 -6.15 10.45 -4.97
N ASP A 29 -5.69 11.71 -4.95
CA ASP A 29 -4.43 12.14 -5.51
C ASP A 29 -3.31 11.69 -4.58
N LEU A 30 -2.98 10.42 -4.70
CA LEU A 30 -1.66 9.96 -4.35
C LEU A 30 -0.70 10.75 -5.25
N GLU A 31 -0.12 11.85 -4.73
CA GLU A 31 0.92 12.67 -5.40
C GLU A 31 2.03 11.80 -6.01
N ALA A 32 2.01 10.52 -5.70
CA ALA A 32 2.88 9.46 -6.18
C ALA A 32 2.60 8.96 -7.58
N LEU A 33 1.39 9.12 -8.12
CA LEU A 33 0.99 8.38 -9.30
C LEU A 33 0.78 9.25 -10.55
N SER A 34 0.51 10.54 -10.44
CA SER A 34 0.57 11.43 -11.61
C SER A 34 0.45 12.92 -11.28
N VAL A 35 1.20 13.75 -11.98
CA VAL A 35 1.09 15.22 -11.95
C VAL A 35 -0.24 15.72 -12.56
N HIS A 36 -0.98 14.83 -13.27
CA HIS A 36 -2.23 15.13 -13.97
C HIS A 36 -3.25 13.99 -13.84
N ALA A 37 -3.41 13.40 -12.63
CA ALA A 37 -4.39 12.33 -12.45
C ALA A 37 -5.82 12.86 -12.57
N ASP A 38 -6.54 12.27 -13.51
CA ASP A 38 -7.98 12.43 -13.64
C ASP A 38 -8.64 11.63 -12.51
N VAL A 39 -8.96 12.29 -11.40
CA VAL A 39 -9.45 11.66 -10.16
C VAL A 39 -10.69 10.81 -10.38
N PRO A 40 -11.70 11.22 -11.19
CA PRO A 40 -12.81 10.34 -11.53
C PRO A 40 -12.36 9.04 -12.18
N ARG A 41 -11.30 9.09 -12.98
CA ARG A 41 -10.75 7.92 -13.68
C ARG A 41 -10.05 6.97 -12.71
N PHE A 42 -9.28 7.50 -11.75
CA PHE A 42 -8.64 6.67 -10.72
C PHE A 42 -9.66 6.03 -9.78
N LEU A 43 -10.63 6.80 -9.27
CA LEU A 43 -11.73 6.25 -8.46
C LEU A 43 -12.53 5.18 -9.20
N GLY A 44 -12.79 5.42 -10.50
CA GLY A 44 -13.46 4.46 -11.35
C GLY A 44 -12.65 3.17 -11.54
N GLN A 45 -11.33 3.28 -11.74
CA GLN A 45 -10.44 2.11 -11.86
C GLN A 45 -10.35 1.33 -10.55
N PHE A 46 -10.17 2.02 -9.43
CA PHE A 46 -10.12 1.42 -8.09
C PHE A 46 -11.44 0.71 -7.77
N ALA A 47 -12.56 1.38 -7.95
CA ALA A 47 -13.88 0.78 -7.79
C ALA A 47 -14.08 -0.41 -8.73
N GLY A 48 -13.64 -0.29 -9.99
CA GLY A 48 -13.71 -1.37 -10.98
C GLY A 48 -12.95 -2.62 -10.57
N VAL A 49 -11.75 -2.48 -10.00
CA VAL A 49 -10.98 -3.61 -9.47
C VAL A 49 -11.70 -4.27 -8.30
N LEU A 50 -12.25 -3.48 -7.37
CA LEU A 50 -13.01 -4.03 -6.23
C LEU A 50 -14.31 -4.71 -6.67
N ILE A 51 -15.02 -4.15 -7.64
CA ILE A 51 -16.21 -4.76 -8.25
C ILE A 51 -15.82 -6.07 -8.93
N LEU A 52 -14.74 -6.09 -9.69
CA LEU A 52 -14.26 -7.29 -10.38
C LEU A 52 -13.95 -8.41 -9.39
N LEU A 53 -13.21 -8.11 -8.31
CA LEU A 53 -12.93 -9.06 -7.24
C LEU A 53 -14.23 -9.61 -6.61
N ASN A 54 -15.18 -8.72 -6.32
CA ASN A 54 -16.47 -9.09 -5.77
C ASN A 54 -17.31 -9.95 -6.74
N VAL A 55 -17.35 -9.59 -8.02
CA VAL A 55 -18.05 -10.34 -9.06
C VAL A 55 -17.46 -11.73 -9.22
N PHE A 56 -16.12 -11.87 -9.29
CA PHE A 56 -15.48 -13.19 -9.35
C PHE A 56 -15.83 -14.05 -8.14
N ARG A 57 -15.80 -13.48 -6.95
CA ARG A 57 -16.15 -14.19 -5.72
C ARG A 57 -17.63 -14.60 -5.71
N THR A 58 -18.53 -13.69 -6.08
CA THR A 58 -19.98 -13.96 -6.14
C THR A 58 -20.32 -15.01 -7.18
N ILE A 59 -19.75 -14.91 -8.39
CA ILE A 59 -19.90 -15.89 -9.44
C ILE A 59 -19.35 -17.25 -9.01
N GLY A 60 -18.14 -17.29 -8.43
CA GLY A 60 -17.55 -18.52 -7.89
C GLY A 60 -18.46 -19.20 -6.86
N PHE A 61 -19.03 -18.43 -5.94
CA PHE A 61 -19.99 -18.92 -4.96
C PHE A 61 -21.27 -19.48 -5.62
N LEU A 62 -21.85 -18.75 -6.59
CA LEU A 62 -23.07 -19.19 -7.29
C LEU A 62 -22.81 -20.44 -8.14
N PHE A 63 -21.69 -20.52 -8.85
CA PHE A 63 -21.28 -21.72 -9.60
C PHE A 63 -21.03 -22.91 -8.68
N PHE A 64 -20.38 -22.70 -7.53
CA PHE A 64 -20.18 -23.75 -6.53
C PHE A 64 -21.54 -24.29 -6.04
N LYS A 65 -22.51 -23.41 -5.78
CA LYS A 65 -23.88 -23.78 -5.40
C LYS A 65 -24.58 -24.54 -6.52
N ALA A 66 -24.49 -24.05 -7.77
CA ALA A 66 -25.12 -24.68 -8.93
C ALA A 66 -24.49 -26.04 -9.28
N GLY A 67 -23.18 -26.18 -9.16
CA GLY A 67 -22.45 -27.41 -9.47
C GLY A 67 -22.62 -28.54 -8.45
N LYS A 68 -23.21 -28.24 -7.28
CA LYS A 68 -23.50 -29.22 -6.22
C LYS A 68 -24.92 -29.10 -5.71
N PRO A 69 -25.93 -29.35 -6.56
CA PRO A 69 -27.35 -29.19 -6.21
C PRO A 69 -27.80 -30.12 -5.08
N GLY A 70 -27.07 -31.23 -4.81
CA GLY A 70 -27.32 -32.16 -3.71
C GLY A 70 -26.71 -31.75 -2.37
N MET A 71 -25.89 -30.67 -2.33
CA MET A 71 -25.31 -30.20 -1.08
C MET A 71 -26.39 -29.52 -0.22
N ARG A 72 -26.80 -30.21 0.83
CA ARG A 72 -27.80 -29.76 1.81
C ARG A 72 -27.25 -29.89 3.22
N GLY A 73 -27.89 -29.24 4.20
CA GLY A 73 -27.52 -29.35 5.59
C GLY A 73 -26.25 -28.60 5.98
N VAL A 74 -25.46 -29.19 6.89
CA VAL A 74 -24.31 -28.56 7.55
C VAL A 74 -23.26 -28.03 6.55
N ALA A 75 -22.98 -28.76 5.48
CA ALA A 75 -21.97 -28.36 4.49
C ALA A 75 -22.34 -27.04 3.78
N MET A 76 -23.61 -26.87 3.41
CA MET A 76 -24.08 -25.63 2.78
C MET A 76 -24.06 -24.45 3.76
N VAL A 77 -24.46 -24.68 5.01
CA VAL A 77 -24.41 -23.66 6.06
C VAL A 77 -22.95 -23.23 6.32
N THR A 78 -22.03 -24.16 6.38
CA THR A 78 -20.60 -23.86 6.57
C THR A 78 -20.06 -22.96 5.45
N VAL A 79 -20.39 -23.24 4.19
CA VAL A 79 -19.95 -22.42 3.06
C VAL A 79 -20.54 -21.01 3.15
N LEU A 80 -21.83 -20.87 3.47
CA LEU A 80 -22.47 -19.56 3.64
C LEU A 80 -21.85 -18.74 4.76
N LEU A 81 -21.61 -19.35 5.92
CA LEU A 81 -20.99 -18.70 7.07
C LEU A 81 -19.55 -18.26 6.75
N ASN A 82 -18.78 -19.13 6.08
CA ASN A 82 -17.40 -18.83 5.71
C ASN A 82 -17.32 -17.69 4.68
N GLU A 83 -18.24 -17.64 3.72
CA GLU A 83 -18.32 -16.54 2.75
C GLU A 83 -18.68 -15.21 3.44
N ALA A 84 -19.68 -15.21 4.31
CA ALA A 84 -20.10 -14.01 5.04
C ALA A 84 -18.96 -13.49 5.94
N GLN A 85 -18.36 -14.36 6.75
CA GLN A 85 -17.22 -13.99 7.61
C GLN A 85 -16.02 -13.49 6.81
N GLY A 86 -15.65 -14.18 5.72
CA GLY A 86 -14.54 -13.78 4.87
C GLY A 86 -14.74 -12.43 4.18
N LEU A 87 -15.99 -12.02 3.90
CA LEU A 87 -16.30 -10.70 3.36
C LEU A 87 -16.15 -9.60 4.41
N VAL A 88 -16.55 -9.85 5.66
CA VAL A 88 -16.28 -8.92 6.77
C VAL A 88 -14.78 -8.70 6.92
N SER A 89 -14.01 -9.79 6.95
CA SER A 89 -12.55 -9.74 7.08
C SER A 89 -11.90 -8.99 5.92
N MET A 90 -12.30 -9.26 4.68
CA MET A 90 -11.81 -8.57 3.49
C MET A 90 -12.18 -7.07 3.51
N THR A 91 -13.38 -6.74 3.95
CA THR A 91 -13.82 -5.34 4.09
C THR A 91 -12.97 -4.59 5.12
N MET A 92 -12.66 -5.23 6.25
CA MET A 92 -11.77 -4.65 7.26
C MET A 92 -10.34 -4.48 6.73
N LEU A 93 -9.81 -5.44 5.97
CA LEU A 93 -8.51 -5.32 5.30
C LEU A 93 -8.49 -4.12 4.35
N VAL A 94 -9.43 -4.06 3.40
CA VAL A 94 -9.49 -2.97 2.40
C VAL A 94 -9.66 -1.61 3.07
N THR A 95 -10.53 -1.50 4.07
CA THR A 95 -10.71 -0.28 4.86
C THR A 95 -9.45 0.10 5.61
N GLY A 96 -8.77 -0.86 6.21
CA GLY A 96 -7.49 -0.66 6.90
C GLY A 96 -6.41 -0.16 5.95
N LEU A 97 -6.30 -0.73 4.76
CA LEU A 97 -5.36 -0.28 3.73
C LEU A 97 -5.68 1.15 3.26
N ILE A 98 -6.96 1.48 3.03
CA ILE A 98 -7.38 2.84 2.70
C ILE A 98 -7.02 3.81 3.84
N ALA A 99 -7.28 3.44 5.10
CA ALA A 99 -6.95 4.26 6.26
C ALA A 99 -5.43 4.51 6.38
N VAL A 100 -4.62 3.51 6.06
CA VAL A 100 -3.16 3.63 6.07
C VAL A 100 -2.65 4.50 4.92
N VAL A 101 -3.22 4.37 3.72
CA VAL A 101 -2.86 5.19 2.56
C VAL A 101 -3.29 6.64 2.76
N SER A 102 -4.51 6.86 3.27
CA SER A 102 -5.05 8.19 3.58
C SER A 102 -4.65 8.72 4.96
N TRP A 103 -3.56 8.20 5.53
CA TRP A 103 -3.09 8.47 6.90
C TRP A 103 -3.08 9.94 7.30
N ASP A 104 -2.59 10.82 6.42
CA ASP A 104 -2.48 12.25 6.70
C ASP A 104 -3.68 13.08 6.20
N ALA A 105 -4.68 12.45 5.57
CA ALA A 105 -5.73 13.18 4.87
C ALA A 105 -6.61 14.04 5.79
N ILE A 106 -6.88 13.58 7.02
CA ILE A 106 -7.78 14.29 7.96
C ILE A 106 -7.03 15.32 8.78
N PHE A 107 -5.79 15.04 9.21
CA PHE A 107 -5.02 15.97 10.01
C PHE A 107 -4.59 17.21 9.21
N PRO A 108 -4.46 18.39 9.87
CA PRO A 108 -4.02 19.61 9.19
C PRO A 108 -2.57 19.46 8.72
N ASP A 109 -2.36 19.67 7.43
CA ASP A 109 -1.04 19.77 6.83
C ASP A 109 -0.57 21.23 6.79
N ARG A 110 0.74 21.45 6.63
CA ARG A 110 1.32 22.78 6.54
C ARG A 110 0.77 23.59 5.38
N ARG A 111 0.49 22.94 4.23
CA ARG A 111 -0.15 23.58 3.08
C ARG A 111 -1.55 24.07 3.44
N ASP A 112 -2.34 23.27 4.17
CA ASP A 112 -3.68 23.65 4.57
C ASP A 112 -3.64 24.87 5.49
N VAL A 113 -2.71 24.90 6.44
CA VAL A 113 -2.59 25.99 7.39
C VAL A 113 -2.14 27.29 6.71
N LEU A 114 -1.16 27.21 5.80
CA LEU A 114 -0.64 28.37 5.07
C LEU A 114 -1.63 28.92 4.02
N VAL A 115 -2.41 28.06 3.38
CA VAL A 115 -3.35 28.47 2.32
C VAL A 115 -4.74 28.77 2.88
N LEU A 116 -5.27 27.92 3.75
CA LEU A 116 -6.64 28.07 4.28
C LEU A 116 -6.69 28.91 5.56
N GLY A 117 -5.56 29.02 6.30
CA GLY A 117 -5.49 29.79 7.54
C GLY A 117 -5.78 31.28 7.36
N PRO A 118 -5.30 31.97 6.29
CA PRO A 118 -5.63 33.36 6.02
C PRO A 118 -7.05 33.60 5.50
N LEU A 119 -7.75 32.53 5.04
CA LEU A 119 -9.10 32.65 4.48
C LEU A 119 -10.15 32.70 5.59
N PRO A 120 -11.27 33.42 5.40
CA PRO A 120 -12.35 33.54 6.38
C PRO A 120 -13.20 32.27 6.45
N VAL A 121 -12.57 31.09 6.51
CA VAL A 121 -13.22 29.78 6.58
C VAL A 121 -13.12 29.20 7.99
N ARG A 122 -14.25 28.75 8.53
CA ARG A 122 -14.27 28.16 9.86
C ARG A 122 -13.52 26.83 9.91
N PRO A 123 -12.64 26.58 10.90
CA PRO A 123 -11.90 25.29 11.02
C PRO A 123 -12.82 24.07 11.05
N ARG A 124 -14.03 24.19 11.58
CA ARG A 124 -15.05 23.13 11.59
C ARG A 124 -15.51 22.75 10.17
N THR A 125 -15.63 23.72 9.28
CA THR A 125 -16.01 23.49 7.88
C THR A 125 -14.90 22.74 7.14
N ILE A 126 -13.63 23.08 7.40
CA ILE A 126 -12.48 22.39 6.83
C ILE A 126 -12.43 20.93 7.29
N LEU A 127 -12.60 20.68 8.60
CA LEU A 127 -12.62 19.33 9.16
C LEU A 127 -13.80 18.52 8.61
N ALA A 128 -15.00 19.09 8.57
CA ALA A 128 -16.18 18.43 8.05
C ALA A 128 -16.01 18.04 6.57
N ALA A 129 -15.42 18.92 5.75
CA ALA A 129 -15.14 18.64 4.34
C ALA A 129 -14.12 17.50 4.17
N LYS A 130 -13.07 17.43 5.01
CA LYS A 130 -12.09 16.33 5.01
C LYS A 130 -12.72 15.00 5.41
N VAL A 131 -13.50 14.99 6.50
CA VAL A 131 -14.19 13.78 6.96
C VAL A 131 -15.19 13.30 5.90
N ALA A 132 -15.93 14.20 5.28
CA ALA A 132 -16.86 13.85 4.20
C ALA A 132 -16.14 13.29 2.97
N ALA A 133 -14.97 13.83 2.59
CA ALA A 133 -14.18 13.32 1.48
C ALA A 133 -13.65 11.90 1.75
N CYS A 134 -13.11 11.65 2.93
CA CYS A 134 -12.67 10.31 3.33
C CYS A 134 -13.85 9.33 3.42
N GLY A 135 -14.98 9.77 3.97
CA GLY A 135 -16.20 8.97 4.03
C GLY A 135 -16.74 8.59 2.66
N ALA A 136 -16.63 9.48 1.67
CA ALA A 136 -17.03 9.18 0.30
C ALA A 136 -16.16 8.09 -0.34
N VAL A 137 -14.84 8.15 -0.15
CA VAL A 137 -13.91 7.12 -0.65
C VAL A 137 -14.20 5.77 0.01
N LEU A 138 -14.41 5.75 1.33
CA LEU A 138 -14.79 4.53 2.06
C LEU A 138 -16.15 3.99 1.61
N GLY A 139 -17.13 4.87 1.39
CA GLY A 139 -18.45 4.48 0.88
C GLY A 139 -18.38 3.86 -0.51
N ILE A 140 -17.58 4.43 -1.42
CA ILE A 140 -17.36 3.86 -2.75
C ILE A 140 -16.68 2.50 -2.63
N ALA A 141 -15.65 2.36 -1.80
CA ALA A 141 -14.94 1.11 -1.59
C ALA A 141 -15.87 0.03 -1.01
N LEU A 142 -16.67 0.38 0.01
CA LEU A 142 -17.65 -0.51 0.62
C LEU A 142 -18.69 -0.99 -0.40
N LEU A 143 -19.31 -0.06 -1.13
CA LEU A 143 -20.31 -0.40 -2.15
C LEU A 143 -19.72 -1.27 -3.25
N SER A 144 -18.50 -0.96 -3.71
CA SER A 144 -17.84 -1.73 -4.77
C SER A 144 -17.49 -3.14 -4.33
N LEU A 145 -17.05 -3.32 -3.07
CA LEU A 145 -16.62 -4.61 -2.54
C LEU A 145 -17.79 -5.48 -2.07
N ALA A 146 -18.83 -4.88 -1.52
CA ALA A 146 -19.92 -5.61 -0.84
C ALA A 146 -21.17 -5.83 -1.69
N SER A 147 -21.34 -5.14 -2.84
CA SER A 147 -22.60 -5.13 -3.59
C SER A 147 -23.02 -6.50 -4.12
N GLY A 148 -22.14 -7.29 -4.70
CA GLY A 148 -22.51 -8.57 -5.32
C GLY A 148 -23.07 -9.57 -4.32
N MET A 149 -22.31 -9.85 -3.26
CA MET A 149 -22.77 -10.77 -2.21
C MET A 149 -23.88 -10.16 -1.35
N GLY A 150 -23.86 -8.85 -1.12
CA GLY A 150 -24.91 -8.15 -0.39
C GLY A 150 -26.28 -8.24 -1.06
N LEU A 151 -26.34 -8.47 -2.38
CA LEU A 151 -27.56 -8.76 -3.12
C LEU A 151 -27.82 -10.26 -3.23
N ALA A 152 -26.77 -11.09 -3.39
CA ALA A 152 -26.90 -12.53 -3.58
C ALA A 152 -27.30 -13.27 -2.30
N LEU A 153 -26.73 -12.95 -1.14
CA LEU A 153 -27.01 -13.63 0.13
C LEU A 153 -28.49 -13.60 0.54
N PRO A 154 -29.19 -12.45 0.52
CA PRO A 154 -30.61 -12.41 0.86
C PRO A 154 -31.47 -13.26 -0.07
N LEU A 155 -31.12 -13.30 -1.37
CA LEU A 155 -31.84 -14.13 -2.36
C LEU A 155 -31.59 -15.62 -2.12
N VAL A 156 -30.39 -15.99 -1.70
CA VAL A 156 -30.01 -17.38 -1.41
C VAL A 156 -30.64 -17.89 -0.12
N VAL A 157 -30.67 -17.07 0.91
CA VAL A 157 -31.21 -17.41 2.24
C VAL A 157 -32.73 -17.16 2.32
N GLY A 158 -33.29 -16.31 1.45
CA GLY A 158 -34.71 -15.98 1.43
C GLY A 158 -35.17 -15.07 2.56
N SER A 159 -34.26 -14.24 3.14
CA SER A 159 -34.54 -13.38 4.28
C SER A 159 -34.00 -11.97 4.12
N TRP A 160 -34.88 -10.97 4.22
CA TRP A 160 -34.48 -9.55 4.23
C TRP A 160 -33.66 -9.14 5.46
N ARG A 161 -33.77 -9.89 6.57
CA ARG A 161 -32.94 -9.64 7.75
C ARG A 161 -31.45 -9.87 7.46
N VAL A 162 -31.13 -10.82 6.60
CA VAL A 162 -29.75 -11.08 6.15
C VAL A 162 -29.22 -9.89 5.36
N PHE A 163 -30.05 -9.24 4.52
CA PHE A 163 -29.65 -8.01 3.81
C PHE A 163 -29.24 -6.90 4.79
N PHE A 164 -30.10 -6.58 5.74
CA PHE A 164 -29.82 -5.52 6.71
C PHE A 164 -28.64 -5.89 7.63
N GLY A 165 -28.56 -7.16 8.08
CA GLY A 165 -27.46 -7.65 8.90
C GLY A 165 -26.11 -7.50 8.21
N TYR A 166 -26.02 -7.94 6.96
CA TYR A 166 -24.83 -7.85 6.14
C TYR A 166 -24.37 -6.39 5.94
N TRP A 167 -25.23 -5.53 5.41
CA TRP A 167 -24.85 -4.15 5.11
C TRP A 167 -24.51 -3.35 6.35
N PHE A 168 -25.22 -3.59 7.46
CA PHE A 168 -24.94 -2.93 8.73
C PHE A 168 -23.62 -3.38 9.32
N ALA A 169 -23.33 -4.68 9.33
CA ALA A 169 -22.05 -5.21 9.82
C ALA A 169 -20.87 -4.71 8.99
N MET A 170 -21.02 -4.68 7.66
CA MET A 170 -19.98 -4.13 6.77
C MET A 170 -19.71 -2.65 7.03
N ALA A 171 -20.75 -1.83 7.14
CA ALA A 171 -20.63 -0.40 7.44
C ALA A 171 -20.01 -0.16 8.82
N ALA A 172 -20.47 -0.90 9.85
CA ALA A 172 -19.94 -0.80 11.20
C ALA A 172 -18.46 -1.19 11.29
N SER A 173 -18.05 -2.24 10.57
CA SER A 173 -16.65 -2.67 10.48
C SER A 173 -15.75 -1.61 9.82
N CYS A 174 -16.23 -0.94 8.75
CA CYS A 174 -15.53 0.19 8.13
C CYS A 174 -15.34 1.34 9.11
N VAL A 175 -16.41 1.74 9.82
CA VAL A 175 -16.36 2.81 10.82
C VAL A 175 -15.40 2.47 11.95
N PHE A 176 -15.44 1.22 12.42
CA PHE A 176 -14.54 0.75 13.49
C PHE A 176 -13.07 0.84 13.06
N VAL A 177 -12.70 0.26 11.92
CA VAL A 177 -11.31 0.22 11.45
C VAL A 177 -10.77 1.63 11.19
N TYR A 178 -11.51 2.42 10.42
CA TYR A 178 -11.07 3.76 10.06
C TYR A 178 -11.00 4.69 11.29
N GLY A 179 -12.01 4.63 12.14
CA GLY A 179 -12.06 5.38 13.38
C GLY A 179 -10.96 4.96 14.36
N ALA A 180 -10.60 3.67 14.46
CA ALA A 180 -9.50 3.19 15.30
C ALA A 180 -8.16 3.79 14.85
N VAL A 181 -7.90 3.82 13.54
CA VAL A 181 -6.70 4.46 12.99
C VAL A 181 -6.67 5.95 13.33
N LEU A 182 -7.78 6.66 13.18
CA LEU A 182 -7.88 8.08 13.53
C LEU A 182 -7.71 8.34 15.03
N ALA A 183 -8.30 7.51 15.88
CA ALA A 183 -8.15 7.63 17.33
C ALA A 183 -6.69 7.46 17.77
N VAL A 184 -6.01 6.44 17.23
CA VAL A 184 -4.59 6.20 17.50
C VAL A 184 -3.72 7.36 17.04
N GLN A 185 -3.96 7.88 15.83
CA GLN A 185 -3.24 9.05 15.33
C GLN A 185 -3.47 10.29 16.19
N GLY A 186 -4.72 10.55 16.56
CA GLY A 186 -5.09 11.67 17.40
C GLY A 186 -4.41 11.60 18.76
N LEU A 187 -4.45 10.43 19.42
CA LEU A 187 -3.77 10.20 20.70
C LEU A 187 -2.26 10.40 20.57
N LEU A 188 -1.65 9.91 19.51
CA LEU A 188 -0.23 10.06 19.25
C LEU A 188 0.16 11.54 19.06
N SER A 189 -0.67 12.30 18.34
CA SER A 189 -0.44 13.73 18.11
C SER A 189 -0.62 14.58 19.37
N LEU A 190 -1.43 14.13 20.34
CA LEU A 190 -1.58 14.75 21.66
C LEU A 190 -0.38 14.43 22.57
N ALA A 191 0.06 13.17 22.57
CA ALA A 191 1.08 12.67 23.48
C ALA A 191 2.50 13.10 23.12
N LEU A 192 2.80 13.22 21.80
CA LEU A 192 4.16 13.44 21.33
C LEU A 192 4.42 14.87 20.83
N PRO A 193 5.63 15.42 21.06
CA PRO A 193 6.10 16.60 20.34
C PRO A 193 6.14 16.33 18.83
N ARG A 194 5.91 17.37 17.99
CA ARG A 194 5.79 17.24 16.53
C ARG A 194 6.93 16.44 15.88
N ARG A 195 8.16 16.66 16.28
CA ARG A 195 9.36 15.95 15.76
C ARG A 195 9.32 14.44 15.97
N TRP A 196 8.84 14.00 17.15
CA TRP A 196 8.70 12.59 17.49
C TRP A 196 7.44 12.00 16.85
N PHE A 197 6.35 12.78 16.82
CA PHE A 197 5.13 12.42 16.12
C PHE A 197 5.38 12.06 14.65
N LEU A 198 6.09 12.91 13.89
CA LEU A 198 6.38 12.65 12.47
C LEU A 198 7.20 11.36 12.25
N ARG A 199 8.11 11.03 13.18
CA ARG A 199 8.88 9.78 13.11
C ARG A 199 8.04 8.56 13.50
N ALA A 200 7.35 8.65 14.62
CA ALA A 200 6.49 7.57 15.12
C ALA A 200 5.31 7.31 14.19
N SER A 201 4.71 8.36 13.61
CA SER A 201 3.63 8.27 12.63
C SER A 201 4.01 7.42 11.42
N ALA A 202 5.21 7.59 10.86
CA ALA A 202 5.67 6.79 9.74
C ALA A 202 5.88 5.31 10.11
N GLY A 203 6.44 5.04 11.30
CA GLY A 203 6.60 3.67 11.81
C GLY A 203 5.26 3.01 12.11
N LEU A 204 4.34 3.75 12.72
CA LEU A 204 2.99 3.26 13.03
C LEU A 204 2.16 3.00 11.78
N GLN A 205 2.29 3.84 10.75
CA GLN A 205 1.67 3.62 9.43
C GLN A 205 2.10 2.27 8.83
N LEU A 206 3.39 1.97 8.87
CA LEU A 206 3.93 0.70 8.39
C LEU A 206 3.48 -0.48 9.26
N ALA A 207 3.50 -0.31 10.59
CA ALA A 207 3.03 -1.32 11.53
C ALA A 207 1.52 -1.60 11.36
N ALA A 208 0.71 -0.56 11.16
CA ALA A 208 -0.73 -0.70 10.91
C ALA A 208 -0.99 -1.45 9.60
N PHE A 209 -0.23 -1.15 8.54
CA PHE A 209 -0.32 -1.92 7.29
C PHE A 209 -0.04 -3.40 7.53
N GLY A 210 1.10 -3.71 8.16
CA GLY A 210 1.46 -5.11 8.49
C GLY A 210 0.42 -5.78 9.37
N TRP A 211 -0.15 -5.06 10.33
CA TRP A 211 -1.20 -5.57 11.21
C TRP A 211 -2.48 -5.95 10.45
N PHE A 212 -2.99 -5.07 9.58
CA PHE A 212 -4.20 -5.38 8.80
C PHE A 212 -4.00 -6.58 7.87
N VAL A 213 -2.84 -6.65 7.21
CA VAL A 213 -2.49 -7.78 6.36
C VAL A 213 -2.35 -9.06 7.20
N ALA A 214 -1.61 -9.03 8.31
CA ALA A 214 -1.44 -10.19 9.18
C ALA A 214 -2.78 -10.64 9.76
N SER A 215 -3.62 -9.72 10.21
CA SER A 215 -4.95 -10.03 10.75
C SER A 215 -5.82 -10.77 9.74
N TYR A 216 -5.77 -10.38 8.45
CA TYR A 216 -6.53 -11.07 7.41
C TYR A 216 -6.01 -12.48 7.12
N PHE A 217 -4.68 -12.63 6.97
CA PHE A 217 -4.11 -13.93 6.57
C PHE A 217 -3.96 -14.91 7.73
N LEU A 218 -3.74 -14.46 8.96
CA LEU A 218 -3.61 -15.32 10.14
C LEU A 218 -4.95 -15.62 10.82
N GLU A 219 -6.04 -15.06 10.32
CA GLU A 219 -7.36 -15.28 10.88
C GLU A 219 -7.76 -16.75 10.88
N PRO A 220 -8.35 -17.26 12.00
CA PRO A 220 -8.83 -18.63 12.08
C PRO A 220 -9.84 -18.93 10.97
N THR A 221 -9.69 -20.09 10.31
CA THR A 221 -10.64 -20.54 9.29
C THR A 221 -11.86 -21.16 9.94
N LEU A 222 -13.04 -20.80 9.44
CA LEU A 222 -14.30 -21.40 9.89
C LEU A 222 -14.47 -22.79 9.24
N TRP A 223 -14.32 -23.85 10.03
CA TRP A 223 -14.38 -25.23 9.56
C TRP A 223 -15.79 -25.82 9.56
N SER A 224 -16.59 -25.48 10.61
CA SER A 224 -17.98 -25.93 10.75
C SER A 224 -18.74 -25.02 11.73
N PRO A 225 -20.09 -25.08 11.76
CA PRO A 225 -20.88 -24.36 12.77
C PRO A 225 -20.57 -24.80 14.20
N GLU A 226 -20.27 -26.09 14.42
CA GLU A 226 -19.88 -26.63 15.74
C GLU A 226 -18.53 -26.10 16.17
N TRP A 227 -17.55 -26.01 15.25
CA TRP A 227 -16.26 -25.39 15.51
C TRP A 227 -16.44 -23.91 15.90
N LEU A 228 -17.30 -23.18 15.19
CA LEU A 228 -17.56 -21.76 15.50
C LEU A 228 -18.07 -21.59 16.93
N SER A 229 -19.06 -22.39 17.33
CA SER A 229 -19.62 -22.37 18.70
C SER A 229 -18.59 -22.78 19.75
N ALA A 230 -17.76 -23.79 19.47
CA ALA A 230 -16.70 -24.24 20.36
C ALA A 230 -15.59 -23.20 20.52
N ALA A 231 -15.15 -22.57 19.43
CA ALA A 231 -14.14 -21.51 19.45
C ALA A 231 -14.65 -20.24 20.17
N ALA A 232 -15.94 -19.90 19.98
CA ALA A 232 -16.57 -18.80 20.70
C ALA A 232 -16.62 -19.05 22.21
N ARG A 233 -16.97 -20.30 22.66
CA ARG A 233 -16.95 -20.68 24.08
C ARG A 233 -15.55 -20.60 24.69
N ARG A 234 -14.51 -21.04 23.97
CA ARG A 234 -13.12 -20.97 24.45
C ARG A 234 -12.57 -19.55 24.47
N GLY A 235 -13.20 -18.62 23.79
CA GLY A 235 -12.74 -17.24 23.67
C GLY A 235 -11.65 -17.02 22.62
N ASP A 236 -11.35 -18.02 21.77
CA ASP A 236 -10.31 -17.95 20.73
C ASP A 236 -10.58 -16.83 19.71
N LEU A 237 -11.87 -16.49 19.52
CA LEU A 237 -12.32 -15.48 18.57
C LEU A 237 -12.32 -14.05 19.13
N ASN A 238 -12.05 -13.89 20.42
CA ASN A 238 -12.11 -12.57 21.09
C ASN A 238 -11.11 -11.56 20.54
N GLY A 239 -9.95 -12.00 20.07
CA GLY A 239 -8.89 -11.19 19.50
C GLY A 239 -9.12 -10.80 18.03
N TRP A 240 -10.16 -11.31 17.37
CA TRP A 240 -10.42 -11.14 15.97
C TRP A 240 -11.66 -10.27 15.71
N PRO A 241 -11.51 -8.97 15.44
CA PRO A 241 -12.64 -8.06 15.28
C PRO A 241 -13.59 -8.43 14.13
N SER A 242 -13.11 -9.10 13.08
CA SER A 242 -13.94 -9.62 12.00
C SER A 242 -15.05 -10.56 12.51
N TYR A 243 -14.74 -11.42 13.47
CA TYR A 243 -15.73 -12.28 14.11
C TYR A 243 -16.72 -11.52 14.99
N TRP A 244 -16.36 -10.34 15.51
CA TRP A 244 -17.32 -9.49 16.23
C TRP A 244 -18.42 -8.99 15.29
N PHE A 245 -18.02 -8.43 14.13
CA PHE A 245 -18.98 -7.91 13.14
C PHE A 245 -19.73 -9.05 12.43
N PHE A 246 -19.11 -10.20 12.24
CA PHE A 246 -19.80 -11.39 11.77
C PHE A 246 -20.87 -11.86 12.78
N ALA A 247 -20.60 -11.84 14.09
CA ALA A 247 -21.60 -12.14 15.11
C ALA A 247 -22.76 -11.13 15.11
N MET A 248 -22.48 -9.84 14.87
CA MET A 248 -23.51 -8.80 14.69
C MET A 248 -24.39 -9.07 13.47
N GLU A 249 -23.79 -9.48 12.35
CA GLU A 249 -24.51 -9.88 11.14
C GLU A 249 -25.49 -11.01 11.43
N LEU A 250 -25.00 -12.09 12.07
CA LEU A 250 -25.82 -13.24 12.46
C LEU A 250 -26.91 -12.87 13.47
N GLN A 251 -26.64 -11.93 14.39
CA GLN A 251 -27.61 -11.44 15.36
C GLN A 251 -28.80 -10.75 14.67
N ILE A 252 -28.52 -9.82 13.74
CA ILE A 252 -29.56 -9.11 13.00
C ILE A 252 -30.32 -10.06 12.08
N ALA A 253 -29.61 -11.01 11.47
CA ALA A 253 -30.21 -12.08 10.64
C ALA A 253 -31.10 -13.05 11.45
N GLY A 254 -30.96 -13.10 12.77
CA GLY A 254 -31.73 -14.01 13.64
C GLY A 254 -31.18 -15.44 13.71
N HIS A 255 -29.92 -15.65 13.32
CA HIS A 255 -29.27 -16.97 13.25
C HIS A 255 -28.03 -17.07 14.14
N MET A 256 -27.89 -16.20 15.16
CA MET A 256 -26.69 -16.14 16.02
C MET A 256 -26.72 -17.25 17.07
N PRO A 257 -25.64 -18.04 17.21
CA PRO A 257 -25.44 -18.93 18.33
C PRO A 257 -25.34 -18.16 19.66
N SER A 258 -25.88 -18.74 20.75
CA SER A 258 -25.86 -18.09 22.09
C SER A 258 -24.46 -17.76 22.58
N GLU A 259 -23.48 -18.59 22.22
CA GLU A 259 -22.07 -18.44 22.59
C GLU A 259 -21.39 -17.20 21.99
N MET A 260 -21.94 -16.66 20.90
CA MET A 260 -21.39 -15.49 20.22
C MET A 260 -21.94 -14.14 20.75
N HIS A 261 -22.80 -14.16 21.78
CA HIS A 261 -23.41 -12.95 22.32
C HIS A 261 -22.37 -11.89 22.77
N GLY A 262 -21.29 -12.35 23.41
CA GLY A 262 -20.19 -11.47 23.83
C GLY A 262 -19.44 -10.82 22.66
N LEU A 263 -19.32 -11.53 21.53
CA LEU A 263 -18.70 -10.98 20.31
C LEU A 263 -19.60 -9.92 19.66
N ALA A 264 -20.90 -10.20 19.55
CA ALA A 264 -21.86 -9.24 19.02
C ALA A 264 -21.92 -7.95 19.87
N MET A 265 -21.89 -8.06 21.20
CA MET A 265 -21.83 -6.90 22.11
C MET A 265 -20.60 -6.02 21.83
N ARG A 266 -19.43 -6.63 21.60
CA ARG A 266 -18.21 -5.90 21.21
C ARG A 266 -18.35 -5.19 19.87
N ALA A 267 -19.06 -5.79 18.91
CA ALA A 267 -19.33 -5.17 17.62
C ALA A 267 -20.24 -3.94 17.73
N TRP A 268 -21.16 -3.90 18.67
CA TRP A 268 -21.98 -2.71 18.95
C TRP A 268 -21.19 -1.64 19.70
N MET A 269 -20.44 -2.02 20.72
CA MET A 269 -19.67 -1.07 21.54
C MET A 269 -18.43 -0.53 20.82
N GLY A 270 -17.74 -1.38 20.03
CA GLY A 270 -16.48 -1.02 19.37
C GLY A 270 -16.56 0.24 18.52
N PRO A 271 -17.46 0.31 17.53
CA PRO A 271 -17.63 1.52 16.72
C PRO A 271 -17.98 2.76 17.54
N ALA A 272 -18.83 2.63 18.56
CA ALA A 272 -19.22 3.73 19.43
C ALA A 272 -18.01 4.29 20.20
N ILE A 273 -17.21 3.41 20.83
CA ILE A 273 -15.99 3.79 21.56
C ILE A 273 -14.97 4.44 20.62
N VAL A 274 -14.76 3.86 19.44
CA VAL A 274 -13.78 4.34 18.47
C VAL A 274 -14.21 5.69 17.89
N VAL A 275 -15.47 5.88 17.55
CA VAL A 275 -15.99 7.17 17.06
C VAL A 275 -15.90 8.24 18.14
N ALA A 276 -16.26 7.92 19.38
CA ALA A 276 -16.10 8.84 20.51
C ALA A 276 -14.62 9.21 20.72
N GLY A 277 -13.72 8.22 20.72
CA GLY A 277 -12.28 8.43 20.86
C GLY A 277 -11.67 9.24 19.73
N ALA A 278 -12.02 8.94 18.47
CA ALA A 278 -11.59 9.69 17.31
C ALA A 278 -12.13 11.13 17.34
N GLY A 279 -13.42 11.32 17.67
CA GLY A 279 -14.05 12.62 17.79
C GLY A 279 -13.40 13.48 18.87
N ALA A 280 -13.21 12.92 20.07
CA ALA A 280 -12.54 13.60 21.18
C ALA A 280 -11.08 13.97 20.83
N SER A 281 -10.32 13.03 20.29
CA SER A 281 -8.94 13.27 19.90
C SER A 281 -8.82 14.33 18.79
N LEU A 282 -9.68 14.31 17.78
CA LEU A 282 -9.74 15.33 16.73
C LEU A 282 -10.12 16.70 17.29
N ALA A 283 -11.12 16.79 18.18
CA ALA A 283 -11.54 18.06 18.79
C ALA A 283 -10.40 18.69 19.61
N LEU A 284 -9.67 17.88 20.38
CA LEU A 284 -8.56 18.34 21.21
C LEU A 284 -7.30 18.67 20.41
N CYS A 285 -7.01 17.86 19.36
CA CYS A 285 -5.78 18.01 18.59
C CYS A 285 -5.86 19.03 17.48
N TYR A 286 -7.03 19.23 16.86
CA TYR A 286 -7.11 19.94 15.58
C TYR A 286 -6.55 21.37 15.68
N LEU A 287 -7.05 22.15 16.64
CA LEU A 287 -6.59 23.53 16.86
C LEU A 287 -5.14 23.58 17.35
N ARG A 288 -4.75 22.64 18.25
CA ARG A 288 -3.39 22.57 18.78
C ARG A 288 -2.40 22.21 17.67
N THR A 289 -2.75 21.29 16.78
CA THR A 289 -1.91 20.88 15.66
C THR A 289 -1.79 21.99 14.61
N MET A 290 -2.87 22.75 14.36
CA MET A 290 -2.78 23.93 13.49
C MET A 290 -1.75 24.94 13.98
N LYS A 291 -1.79 25.32 15.27
CA LYS A 291 -0.81 26.23 15.86
C LYS A 291 0.61 25.70 15.78
N LYS A 292 0.83 24.47 16.21
CA LYS A 292 2.17 23.82 16.16
C LYS A 292 2.72 23.68 14.75
N THR A 293 1.87 23.52 13.75
CA THR A 293 2.30 23.40 12.34
C THR A 293 2.90 24.70 11.82
N VAL A 294 2.47 25.85 12.34
CA VAL A 294 3.02 27.17 11.99
C VAL A 294 4.29 27.47 12.81
N GLU A 295 4.26 27.17 14.10
CA GLU A 295 5.31 27.57 15.05
C GLU A 295 6.56 26.66 14.97
N GLU A 296 6.37 25.36 14.70
CA GLU A 296 7.47 24.40 14.68
C GLU A 296 7.93 24.10 13.23
N PRO A 297 9.21 24.28 12.88
CA PRO A 297 9.72 23.91 11.56
C PRO A 297 9.72 22.38 11.40
N ASP A 298 9.28 21.91 10.24
CA ASP A 298 9.32 20.47 9.88
C ASP A 298 10.76 19.95 9.70
N LEU A 299 11.69 20.86 9.40
CA LEU A 299 13.08 20.56 9.19
C LEU A 299 13.88 21.02 10.43
N VAL A 300 14.20 20.09 11.29
CA VAL A 300 15.28 20.31 12.27
C VAL A 300 16.59 20.21 11.48
N PRO A 301 17.50 21.23 11.57
CA PRO A 301 18.83 21.12 11.01
C PRO A 301 19.44 19.81 11.52
N GLY A 302 19.73 18.88 10.60
CA GLY A 302 20.12 17.54 11.00
C GLY A 302 21.35 17.58 11.88
N ARG A 303 21.26 17.03 13.09
CA ARG A 303 22.45 16.58 13.82
C ARG A 303 23.33 15.86 12.82
N ARG A 304 24.64 16.15 12.81
CA ARG A 304 25.65 15.51 11.97
C ARG A 304 25.30 14.05 11.78
N GLY A 305 24.77 13.72 10.59
CA GLY A 305 24.29 12.37 10.30
C GLY A 305 25.44 11.38 10.38
N TRP A 306 25.11 10.13 10.53
CA TRP A 306 26.02 9.01 10.56
C TRP A 306 27.15 9.21 9.54
N ARG A 307 28.36 9.39 10.03
CA ARG A 307 29.56 9.71 9.23
C ARG A 307 30.10 8.47 8.50
N TRP A 308 29.68 7.27 8.90
CA TRP A 308 30.08 6.04 8.25
C TRP A 308 29.52 6.02 6.83
N SER A 309 30.40 6.05 5.88
CA SER A 309 30.04 6.08 4.47
C SER A 309 30.99 5.15 3.72
N PRO A 310 30.64 3.86 3.61
CA PRO A 310 31.46 2.89 2.91
C PRO A 310 31.69 3.33 1.47
N ARG A 311 32.89 3.13 0.99
CA ARG A 311 33.21 3.31 -0.43
C ARG A 311 32.73 2.08 -1.18
N VAL A 312 31.87 2.29 -2.16
CA VAL A 312 31.31 1.24 -3.00
C VAL A 312 31.78 1.49 -4.42
N GLY A 313 32.99 1.03 -4.76
CA GLY A 313 33.61 1.26 -6.06
C GLY A 313 34.13 2.67 -6.27
N GLY A 314 33.97 3.20 -7.48
CA GLY A 314 34.42 4.53 -7.85
C GLY A 314 33.67 5.67 -7.15
N LYS A 315 34.15 6.91 -7.31
CA LYS A 315 33.54 8.10 -6.69
C LYS A 315 32.07 8.30 -7.12
N VAL A 316 31.78 8.16 -8.42
CA VAL A 316 30.43 8.33 -8.99
C VAL A 316 29.47 7.25 -8.47
N GLU A 317 29.91 6.00 -8.50
CA GLU A 317 29.12 4.85 -8.04
C GLU A 317 28.76 4.98 -6.55
N THR A 318 29.78 5.34 -5.73
CA THR A 318 29.57 5.60 -4.30
C THR A 318 28.58 6.76 -4.07
N ALA A 319 28.67 7.81 -4.89
CA ALA A 319 27.75 8.96 -4.80
C ALA A 319 26.32 8.55 -5.11
N VAL A 320 26.07 7.75 -6.15
CA VAL A 320 24.75 7.26 -6.53
C VAL A 320 24.15 6.36 -5.45
N VAL A 321 24.91 5.40 -4.91
CA VAL A 321 24.45 4.52 -3.81
C VAL A 321 24.08 5.34 -2.57
N ARG A 322 24.92 6.30 -2.19
CA ARG A 322 24.64 7.18 -1.03
C ARG A 322 23.45 8.08 -1.26
N PHE A 323 23.29 8.61 -2.47
CA PHE A 323 22.15 9.45 -2.82
C PHE A 323 20.85 8.64 -2.72
N THR A 324 20.83 7.42 -3.25
CA THR A 324 19.69 6.50 -3.16
C THR A 324 19.34 6.18 -1.70
N ALA A 325 20.31 5.75 -0.91
CA ALA A 325 20.08 5.41 0.50
C ALA A 325 19.60 6.61 1.33
N ARG A 326 20.18 7.81 1.08
CA ARG A 326 19.76 9.04 1.76
C ARG A 326 18.42 9.55 1.26
N GLY A 327 18.12 9.43 -0.03
CA GLY A 327 16.83 9.76 -0.63
C GLY A 327 15.71 8.97 0.01
N LEU A 328 15.85 7.63 0.08
CA LEU A 328 14.93 6.76 0.78
C LEU A 328 14.81 7.10 2.28
N GLY A 329 15.94 7.34 2.95
CA GLY A 329 15.95 7.64 4.38
C GLY A 329 15.31 8.98 4.75
N ARG A 330 15.37 9.99 3.89
CA ARG A 330 14.89 11.36 4.17
C ARG A 330 13.50 11.65 3.59
N SER A 331 13.21 11.16 2.40
CA SER A 331 11.93 11.39 1.76
C SER A 331 10.88 10.41 2.29
N ARG A 332 9.86 10.94 2.97
CA ARG A 332 8.73 10.16 3.48
C ARG A 332 7.96 9.49 2.34
N HIS A 333 7.75 10.21 1.25
CA HIS A 333 7.04 9.73 0.08
C HIS A 333 7.69 8.47 -0.52
N HIS A 334 8.99 8.51 -0.80
CA HIS A 334 9.74 7.38 -1.35
C HIS A 334 9.76 6.18 -0.39
N ARG A 335 9.88 6.44 0.93
CA ARG A 335 9.82 5.37 1.95
C ARG A 335 8.48 4.67 1.98
N VAL A 336 7.37 5.41 1.94
CA VAL A 336 6.02 4.83 1.99
C VAL A 336 5.79 3.95 0.77
N ILE A 337 6.16 4.41 -0.43
CA ILE A 337 6.01 3.62 -1.64
C ILE A 337 6.88 2.36 -1.58
N TYR A 338 8.14 2.48 -1.18
CA TYR A 338 9.02 1.32 -1.05
C TYR A 338 8.53 0.33 0.01
N ALA A 339 8.06 0.84 1.15
CA ALA A 339 7.47 0.04 2.20
C ALA A 339 6.21 -0.71 1.74
N PHE A 340 5.44 -0.15 0.79
CA PHE A 340 4.29 -0.82 0.20
C PHE A 340 4.67 -2.12 -0.52
N TYR A 341 5.79 -2.13 -1.27
CA TYR A 341 6.30 -3.36 -1.89
C TYR A 341 6.69 -4.41 -0.85
N TRP A 342 7.36 -4.00 0.24
CA TRP A 342 7.68 -4.90 1.34
C TRP A 342 6.44 -5.43 2.06
N ALA A 343 5.39 -4.64 2.13
CA ALA A 343 4.13 -5.03 2.72
C ALA A 343 3.38 -6.08 1.88
N ILE A 344 3.47 -6.01 0.55
CA ILE A 344 2.96 -7.08 -0.33
C ILE A 344 3.74 -8.39 -0.08
N VAL A 345 5.06 -8.32 0.07
CA VAL A 345 5.88 -9.47 0.45
C VAL A 345 5.40 -10.08 1.77
N PHE A 346 5.17 -9.22 2.76
CA PHE A 346 4.67 -9.66 4.06
C PHE A 346 3.31 -10.35 3.94
N ALA A 347 2.41 -9.85 3.08
CA ALA A 347 1.14 -10.49 2.78
C ALA A 347 1.33 -11.89 2.17
N ILE A 348 2.22 -12.02 1.19
CA ILE A 348 2.55 -13.31 0.56
C ILE A 348 3.13 -14.27 1.61
N ALA A 349 4.09 -13.82 2.42
CA ALA A 349 4.67 -14.63 3.48
C ALA A 349 3.61 -15.12 4.49
N MET A 350 2.70 -14.25 4.91
CA MET A 350 1.61 -14.64 5.81
C MET A 350 0.64 -15.63 5.17
N SER A 351 0.35 -15.50 3.87
CA SER A 351 -0.53 -16.42 3.16
C SER A 351 0.06 -17.82 3.03
N THR A 352 1.37 -17.94 2.81
CA THR A 352 2.08 -19.22 2.68
C THR A 352 2.27 -19.90 4.05
N LEU A 353 2.61 -19.12 5.08
CA LEU A 353 2.74 -19.64 6.45
C LEU A 353 1.41 -20.21 6.99
N ARG A 354 0.26 -19.67 6.59
CA ARG A 354 -1.05 -20.18 7.00
C ARG A 354 -1.25 -21.66 6.66
N GLY A 355 -0.72 -22.12 5.53
CA GLY A 355 -0.85 -23.52 5.10
C GLY A 355 0.01 -24.51 5.89
N GLU A 356 1.07 -24.04 6.54
CA GLU A 356 2.10 -24.88 7.16
C GLU A 356 2.06 -24.93 8.70
N TRP A 357 1.29 -24.06 9.34
CA TRP A 357 1.22 -23.96 10.82
C TRP A 357 0.54 -25.16 11.51
N VAL A 358 0.12 -26.17 10.76
CA VAL A 358 -0.57 -27.37 11.29
C VAL A 358 0.39 -28.39 11.91
N GLY A 359 1.71 -28.27 11.75
CA GLY A 359 2.70 -29.32 12.08
C GLY A 359 3.76 -29.02 13.15
N GLY A 360 3.76 -27.87 13.83
CA GLY A 360 4.75 -27.54 14.86
C GLY A 360 5.88 -26.61 14.42
N TRP A 361 6.75 -26.19 15.39
CA TRP A 361 7.74 -25.11 15.26
C TRP A 361 8.91 -25.35 14.28
N ARG A 362 8.99 -26.49 13.63
CA ARG A 362 9.99 -26.75 12.58
C ARG A 362 9.28 -26.84 11.23
N LEU A 363 9.21 -25.70 10.56
CA LEU A 363 8.81 -25.67 9.15
C LEU A 363 9.83 -26.50 8.34
N PRO A 364 9.41 -27.55 7.63
CA PRO A 364 10.31 -28.19 6.67
C PRO A 364 10.78 -27.15 5.63
N VAL A 365 11.89 -27.41 4.95
CA VAL A 365 12.31 -26.59 3.78
C VAL A 365 11.27 -26.80 2.70
N THR A 366 10.30 -25.93 2.69
CA THR A 366 9.09 -26.04 1.88
C THR A 366 8.96 -24.81 1.03
N GLN A 367 8.01 -24.85 0.12
CA GLN A 367 7.54 -23.69 -0.64
C GLN A 367 7.21 -22.50 0.27
N GLY A 368 6.83 -22.73 1.54
CA GLY A 368 6.52 -21.70 2.52
C GLY A 368 7.67 -20.78 2.92
N TYR A 369 8.92 -21.23 2.77
CA TYR A 369 10.10 -20.37 2.97
C TYR A 369 10.64 -19.83 1.64
N MET A 370 10.79 -20.69 0.61
CA MET A 370 11.45 -20.33 -0.64
C MET A 370 10.64 -19.35 -1.49
N MET A 371 9.35 -19.61 -1.65
CA MET A 371 8.49 -18.74 -2.45
C MET A 371 8.37 -17.31 -1.90
N PRO A 372 8.11 -17.08 -0.60
CA PRO A 372 8.08 -15.72 -0.05
C PRO A 372 9.41 -14.97 -0.15
N THR A 373 10.54 -15.66 0.02
CA THR A 373 11.86 -15.03 -0.06
C THR A 373 12.25 -14.68 -1.50
N LEU A 374 11.89 -15.50 -2.49
CA LEU A 374 11.99 -15.16 -3.90
C LEU A 374 11.08 -13.99 -4.27
N ALA A 375 9.82 -14.01 -3.83
CA ALA A 375 8.89 -12.89 -4.02
C ALA A 375 9.42 -11.60 -3.35
N MET A 376 10.00 -11.71 -2.16
CA MET A 376 10.65 -10.61 -1.45
C MET A 376 11.80 -10.02 -2.27
N MET A 377 12.67 -10.85 -2.83
CA MET A 377 13.77 -10.40 -3.67
C MET A 377 13.25 -9.61 -4.87
N GLY A 378 12.27 -10.13 -5.57
CA GLY A 378 11.69 -9.47 -6.73
C GLY A 378 11.02 -8.16 -6.42
N LEU A 379 10.11 -8.17 -5.45
CA LEU A 379 9.36 -6.98 -5.07
C LEU A 379 10.25 -5.89 -4.43
N ALA A 380 11.32 -6.26 -3.72
CA ALA A 380 12.29 -5.30 -3.21
C ALA A 380 13.04 -4.60 -4.36
N VAL A 381 13.56 -5.35 -5.35
CA VAL A 381 14.33 -4.79 -6.47
C VAL A 381 13.42 -3.95 -7.37
N VAL A 382 12.26 -4.48 -7.75
CA VAL A 382 11.26 -3.79 -8.58
C VAL A 382 10.70 -2.56 -7.84
N GLY A 383 10.46 -2.66 -6.54
CA GLY A 383 10.01 -1.55 -5.71
C GLY A 383 11.01 -0.39 -5.70
N LEU A 384 12.29 -0.67 -5.54
CA LEU A 384 13.32 0.38 -5.60
C LEU A 384 13.42 0.98 -7.01
N ARG A 385 13.29 0.18 -8.06
CA ARG A 385 13.25 0.66 -9.45
C ARG A 385 12.06 1.59 -9.69
N SER A 386 10.91 1.27 -9.13
CA SER A 386 9.71 2.12 -9.21
C SER A 386 9.92 3.46 -8.48
N VAL A 387 10.56 3.42 -7.33
CA VAL A 387 10.90 4.63 -6.56
C VAL A 387 11.89 5.53 -7.31
N PHE A 388 12.79 4.99 -8.13
CA PHE A 388 13.70 5.76 -8.98
C PHE A 388 12.99 6.64 -10.01
N SER A 389 11.77 6.29 -10.42
CA SER A 389 10.97 7.08 -11.35
C SER A 389 10.27 8.29 -10.73
N LEU A 390 10.38 8.46 -9.40
CA LEU A 390 9.76 9.57 -8.68
C LEU A 390 10.79 10.65 -8.34
N PRO A 391 10.55 11.93 -8.70
CA PRO A 391 11.49 13.00 -8.42
C PRO A 391 11.52 13.34 -6.93
N VAL A 392 12.71 13.58 -6.40
CA VAL A 392 12.87 14.13 -5.04
C VAL A 392 12.59 15.64 -5.03
N SER A 393 13.15 16.36 -5.99
CA SER A 393 12.94 17.80 -6.19
C SER A 393 13.43 18.19 -7.58
N LEU A 394 12.49 18.48 -8.47
CA LEU A 394 12.82 18.94 -9.82
C LEU A 394 13.58 20.28 -9.80
N ASN A 395 13.28 21.15 -8.82
CA ASN A 395 13.96 22.42 -8.63
C ASN A 395 15.47 22.28 -8.33
N ALA A 396 15.92 21.11 -7.87
CA ALA A 396 17.33 20.86 -7.55
C ALA A 396 18.12 20.26 -8.71
N ASN A 397 17.47 19.92 -9.81
CA ASN A 397 18.09 19.22 -10.94
C ASN A 397 19.15 20.06 -11.69
N TRP A 398 19.14 21.38 -11.52
CA TRP A 398 20.22 22.25 -12.05
C TRP A 398 21.63 21.83 -11.61
N VAL A 399 21.73 21.14 -10.45
CA VAL A 399 23.00 20.58 -9.96
C VAL A 399 23.56 19.54 -10.93
N LEU A 400 22.71 18.76 -11.58
CA LEU A 400 23.12 17.74 -12.57
C LEU A 400 23.77 18.38 -13.79
N ARG A 401 23.28 19.56 -14.22
CA ARG A 401 23.87 20.34 -15.29
C ARG A 401 25.26 20.88 -14.95
N VAL A 402 25.42 21.39 -13.73
CA VAL A 402 26.69 21.96 -13.28
C VAL A 402 27.75 20.88 -13.02
N THR A 403 27.34 19.72 -12.54
CA THR A 403 28.28 18.63 -12.17
C THR A 403 28.82 17.83 -13.35
N GLN A 404 28.34 18.08 -14.58
CA GLN A 404 28.72 17.37 -15.80
C GLN A 404 28.96 15.88 -15.53
N LEU A 405 27.89 15.08 -15.53
CA LEU A 405 27.96 13.65 -15.24
C LEU A 405 28.95 12.96 -16.17
N SER A 406 30.14 12.65 -15.66
CA SER A 406 31.19 11.99 -16.42
C SER A 406 30.82 10.54 -16.72
N GLY A 407 30.37 10.30 -17.96
CA GLY A 407 30.14 8.98 -18.55
C GLY A 407 28.91 8.22 -18.02
N PRO A 408 27.93 7.92 -18.90
CA PRO A 408 26.71 7.18 -18.54
C PRO A 408 27.04 5.80 -17.97
N GLU A 409 28.11 5.16 -18.42
CA GLU A 409 28.56 3.85 -18.01
C GLU A 409 28.85 3.76 -16.50
N ARG A 410 29.56 4.74 -15.93
CA ARG A 410 29.87 4.80 -14.49
C ARG A 410 28.61 5.09 -13.66
N TYR A 411 27.71 5.89 -14.20
CA TYR A 411 26.48 6.22 -13.53
C TYR A 411 25.55 5.00 -13.44
N LEU A 412 25.37 4.27 -14.56
CA LEU A 412 24.58 3.03 -14.61
C LEU A 412 25.18 1.93 -13.72
N ALA A 413 26.53 1.83 -13.64
CA ALA A 413 27.19 0.96 -12.68
C ALA A 413 26.84 1.36 -11.23
N GLY A 414 26.72 2.66 -10.94
CA GLY A 414 26.25 3.16 -9.64
C GLY A 414 24.80 2.78 -9.36
N VAL A 415 23.91 2.88 -10.34
CA VAL A 415 22.48 2.47 -10.23
C VAL A 415 22.38 0.96 -9.98
N ARG A 416 23.13 0.14 -10.71
CA ARG A 416 23.23 -1.30 -10.46
C ARG A 416 23.60 -1.61 -9.02
N ARG A 417 24.67 -0.99 -8.52
CA ARG A 417 25.11 -1.19 -7.12
C ARG A 417 24.10 -0.70 -6.11
N ALA A 418 23.36 0.38 -6.42
CA ALA A 418 22.28 0.84 -5.57
C ALA A 418 21.14 -0.19 -5.50
N LEU A 419 20.72 -0.78 -6.63
CA LEU A 419 19.75 -1.87 -6.67
C LEU A 419 20.21 -3.08 -5.85
N LEU A 420 21.47 -3.51 -6.02
CA LEU A 420 22.00 -4.65 -5.31
C LEU A 420 22.13 -4.38 -3.80
N LEU A 421 22.68 -3.24 -3.39
CA LEU A 421 23.01 -2.98 -1.97
C LEU A 421 21.84 -2.42 -1.15
N VAL A 422 20.93 -1.66 -1.78
CA VAL A 422 19.84 -0.98 -1.06
C VAL A 422 18.54 -1.78 -1.13
N SER A 423 18.41 -2.72 -2.08
CA SER A 423 17.22 -3.58 -2.17
C SER A 423 17.53 -5.08 -2.08
N ALA A 424 18.32 -5.63 -3.01
CA ALA A 424 18.61 -7.07 -3.01
C ALA A 424 19.38 -7.52 -1.76
N GLY A 425 20.34 -6.73 -1.30
CA GLY A 425 21.12 -7.04 -0.09
C GLY A 425 20.28 -7.16 1.18
N PRO A 426 19.44 -6.17 1.53
CA PRO A 426 18.50 -6.29 2.64
C PRO A 426 17.52 -7.48 2.50
N ALA A 427 16.97 -7.73 1.30
CA ALA A 427 16.11 -8.88 1.06
C ALA A 427 16.85 -10.20 1.29
N TRP A 428 18.07 -10.32 0.76
CA TRP A 428 18.95 -11.47 1.00
C TRP A 428 19.27 -11.65 2.49
N GLY A 429 19.58 -10.53 3.19
CA GLY A 429 19.88 -10.56 4.62
C GLY A 429 18.69 -11.00 5.48
N VAL A 430 17.48 -10.54 5.16
CA VAL A 430 16.24 -10.96 5.82
C VAL A 430 15.97 -12.44 5.56
N ALA A 431 16.14 -12.92 4.31
CA ALA A 431 16.00 -14.35 3.99
C ALA A 431 17.01 -15.19 4.77
N ALA A 432 18.27 -14.75 4.85
CA ALA A 432 19.30 -15.43 5.64
C ALA A 432 18.91 -15.52 7.13
N LEU A 433 18.48 -14.41 7.74
CA LEU A 433 18.06 -14.39 9.14
C LEU A 433 16.86 -15.30 9.41
N LEU A 434 15.87 -15.30 8.53
CA LEU A 434 14.71 -16.19 8.64
C LEU A 434 15.13 -17.66 8.47
N GLY A 435 15.96 -17.97 7.50
CA GLY A 435 16.44 -19.32 7.24
C GLY A 435 17.24 -19.89 8.42
N LEU A 436 18.15 -19.09 9.00
CA LEU A 436 19.00 -19.49 10.12
C LEU A 436 18.20 -19.86 11.38
N GLY A 437 17.03 -19.24 11.56
CA GLY A 437 16.18 -19.52 12.72
C GLY A 437 15.39 -20.84 12.63
N PHE A 438 15.13 -21.32 11.40
CA PHE A 438 14.09 -22.35 11.21
C PHE A 438 14.53 -23.53 10.33
N GLN A 439 15.65 -23.44 9.58
CA GLN A 439 16.01 -24.40 8.54
C GLN A 439 17.40 -25.01 8.74
N PRO A 440 17.70 -26.22 8.17
CA PRO A 440 19.04 -26.77 8.10
C PRO A 440 20.00 -25.87 7.30
N TRP A 441 21.21 -25.65 7.84
CA TRP A 441 22.20 -24.71 7.26
C TRP A 441 22.56 -24.98 5.81
N GLY A 442 22.67 -26.23 5.40
CA GLY A 442 23.00 -26.61 4.02
C GLY A 442 21.96 -26.07 3.04
N HIS A 443 20.69 -26.32 3.30
CA HIS A 443 19.59 -25.88 2.45
C HIS A 443 19.41 -24.35 2.43
N VAL A 444 19.69 -23.68 3.57
CA VAL A 444 19.72 -22.21 3.61
C VAL A 444 20.81 -21.66 2.71
N ALA A 445 22.02 -22.21 2.74
CA ALA A 445 23.12 -21.77 1.89
C ALA A 445 22.82 -21.97 0.40
N GLU A 446 22.25 -23.12 0.04
CA GLU A 446 21.78 -23.42 -1.31
C GLU A 446 20.75 -22.36 -1.77
N HIS A 447 19.70 -22.16 -1.01
CA HIS A 447 18.67 -21.16 -1.33
C HIS A 447 19.23 -19.73 -1.44
N LEU A 448 20.13 -19.33 -0.54
CA LEU A 448 20.77 -18.02 -0.59
C LEU A 448 21.63 -17.82 -1.83
N ALA A 449 22.22 -18.89 -2.39
CA ALA A 449 22.94 -18.82 -3.66
C ALA A 449 21.98 -18.56 -4.83
N VAL A 450 20.85 -19.25 -4.89
CA VAL A 450 19.77 -18.98 -5.87
C VAL A 450 19.26 -17.55 -5.72
N LEU A 451 18.98 -17.12 -4.49
CA LEU A 451 18.48 -15.78 -4.21
C LEU A 451 19.46 -14.69 -4.67
N ALA A 452 20.78 -14.90 -4.48
CA ALA A 452 21.80 -13.97 -4.94
C ALA A 452 21.82 -13.88 -6.48
N ALA A 453 21.74 -15.02 -7.18
CA ALA A 453 21.67 -15.06 -8.63
C ALA A 453 20.40 -14.38 -9.17
N VAL A 454 19.25 -14.67 -8.59
CA VAL A 454 17.96 -14.03 -8.94
C VAL A 454 18.00 -12.52 -8.68
N GLY A 455 18.53 -12.09 -7.53
CA GLY A 455 18.69 -10.66 -7.22
C GLY A 455 19.59 -9.94 -8.23
N TRP A 456 20.66 -10.59 -8.69
CA TRP A 456 21.50 -10.04 -9.75
C TRP A 456 20.78 -9.95 -11.09
N ILE A 457 20.12 -11.03 -11.54
CA ILE A 457 19.30 -11.04 -12.77
C ILE A 457 18.27 -9.92 -12.73
N LEU A 458 17.53 -9.78 -11.65
CA LEU A 458 16.49 -8.75 -11.50
C LEU A 458 17.08 -7.34 -11.53
N ALA A 459 18.24 -7.11 -10.91
CA ALA A 459 18.93 -5.83 -10.97
C ALA A 459 19.33 -5.48 -12.41
N GLU A 460 19.83 -6.48 -13.19
CA GLU A 460 20.16 -6.27 -14.60
C GLU A 460 18.91 -6.05 -15.46
N LEU A 461 17.83 -6.79 -15.24
CA LEU A 461 16.55 -6.58 -15.94
C LEU A 461 15.99 -5.17 -15.67
N CYS A 462 16.10 -4.69 -14.43
CA CYS A 462 15.68 -3.34 -14.07
C CYS A 462 16.52 -2.23 -14.70
N LEU A 463 17.71 -2.53 -15.21
CA LEU A 463 18.58 -1.59 -15.92
C LEU A 463 18.27 -1.51 -17.41
N ILE A 464 17.53 -2.45 -17.98
CA ILE A 464 17.14 -2.41 -19.39
C ILE A 464 16.29 -1.17 -19.66
N GLY A 465 16.71 -0.33 -20.62
CA GLY A 465 15.98 0.89 -20.99
C GLY A 465 16.05 2.02 -19.96
N VAL A 466 17.01 2.02 -19.04
CA VAL A 466 17.27 3.15 -18.15
C VAL A 466 18.00 4.24 -18.91
N GLU A 467 17.25 5.24 -19.33
CA GLU A 467 17.75 6.46 -19.98
C GLU A 467 17.64 7.67 -19.03
N LYS A 468 16.86 7.54 -17.96
CA LYS A 468 16.58 8.62 -17.02
C LYS A 468 17.41 8.50 -15.74
N ILE A 469 17.91 9.64 -15.27
CA ILE A 469 18.61 9.71 -13.98
C ILE A 469 17.61 9.40 -12.86
N PRO A 470 17.88 8.43 -11.96
CA PRO A 470 17.04 8.16 -10.81
C PRO A 470 16.74 9.41 -9.99
N PHE A 471 15.48 9.56 -9.56
CA PHE A 471 14.96 10.68 -8.77
C PHE A 471 14.99 12.06 -9.43
N ALA A 472 15.34 12.17 -10.72
CA ALA A 472 15.50 13.44 -11.43
C ALA A 472 14.46 13.69 -12.51
N CYS A 473 13.57 12.74 -12.77
CA CYS A 473 12.53 12.88 -13.79
C CYS A 473 11.17 12.54 -13.23
N SER A 474 10.16 13.33 -13.59
CA SER A 474 8.78 12.99 -13.37
C SER A 474 8.33 11.86 -14.30
N TYR A 475 7.29 11.14 -13.89
CA TYR A 475 6.61 10.20 -14.78
C TYR A 475 5.90 11.01 -15.87
N LEU A 476 6.21 10.77 -17.13
CA LEU A 476 5.52 11.45 -18.23
C LEU A 476 4.03 11.09 -18.22
N PRO A 477 3.12 12.05 -18.08
CA PRO A 477 1.70 11.80 -18.23
C PRO A 477 1.41 11.30 -19.64
N GLY A 478 0.62 10.24 -19.78
CA GLY A 478 0.16 9.72 -21.07
C GLY A 478 0.67 8.33 -21.48
N LYS A 479 1.65 7.73 -20.79
CA LYS A 479 2.06 6.33 -21.03
C LYS A 479 1.40 5.38 -20.00
N THR A 480 0.08 5.32 -20.02
CA THR A 480 -0.74 4.40 -19.22
C THR A 480 -0.38 2.92 -19.44
N ASN A 481 0.17 2.57 -20.60
CA ASN A 481 0.55 1.20 -20.95
C ASN A 481 1.71 0.64 -20.09
N LEU A 482 2.58 1.51 -19.55
CA LEU A 482 3.70 1.07 -18.69
C LEU A 482 3.21 0.50 -17.35
N GLN A 483 2.12 1.00 -16.80
CA GLN A 483 1.58 0.53 -15.53
C GLN A 483 0.98 -0.89 -15.67
N TYR A 484 0.26 -1.14 -16.75
CA TYR A 484 -0.26 -2.49 -17.05
C TYR A 484 0.85 -3.48 -17.35
N LEU A 485 1.88 -3.05 -18.10
CA LEU A 485 3.06 -3.86 -18.35
C LEU A 485 3.79 -4.22 -17.06
N PHE A 486 3.92 -3.24 -16.16
CA PHE A 486 4.56 -3.46 -14.84
C PHE A 486 3.78 -4.46 -13.99
N TRP A 487 2.45 -4.35 -13.91
CA TRP A 487 1.60 -5.32 -13.20
C TRP A 487 1.67 -6.69 -13.86
N GLY A 488 1.63 -6.75 -15.19
CA GLY A 488 1.78 -8.00 -15.93
C GLY A 488 3.13 -8.68 -15.64
N LEU A 489 4.23 -7.93 -15.67
CA LEU A 489 5.56 -8.43 -15.33
C LEU A 489 5.65 -8.90 -13.87
N THR A 490 4.99 -8.21 -12.94
CA THR A 490 4.96 -8.63 -11.53
C THR A 490 4.24 -9.97 -11.38
N VAL A 491 3.10 -10.16 -12.04
CA VAL A 491 2.36 -11.44 -12.02
C VAL A 491 3.19 -12.55 -12.65
N VAL A 492 3.79 -12.31 -13.81
CA VAL A 492 4.70 -13.28 -14.47
C VAL A 492 5.87 -13.64 -13.55
N PHE A 493 6.47 -12.65 -12.90
CA PHE A 493 7.54 -12.89 -11.94
C PHE A 493 7.09 -13.77 -10.76
N LEU A 494 5.90 -13.53 -10.19
CA LEU A 494 5.37 -14.35 -9.10
C LEU A 494 5.14 -15.80 -9.53
N VAL A 495 4.64 -16.03 -10.75
CA VAL A 495 4.48 -17.37 -11.32
C VAL A 495 5.83 -18.05 -11.51
N VAL A 496 6.83 -17.33 -12.05
CA VAL A 496 8.19 -17.83 -12.22
C VAL A 496 8.84 -18.14 -10.86
N ALA A 497 8.66 -17.26 -9.86
CA ALA A 497 9.17 -17.47 -8.51
C ALA A 497 8.58 -18.73 -7.86
N MET A 498 7.27 -18.95 -8.05
CA MET A 498 6.60 -20.17 -7.57
C MET A 498 7.14 -21.43 -8.26
N SER A 499 7.33 -21.38 -9.58
CA SER A 499 7.89 -22.50 -10.34
C SER A 499 9.35 -22.77 -9.93
N LEU A 500 10.15 -21.72 -9.76
CA LEU A 500 11.54 -21.83 -9.32
C LEU A 500 11.64 -22.41 -7.91
N ALA A 501 10.78 -21.96 -6.97
CA ALA A 501 10.70 -22.51 -5.63
C ALA A 501 10.38 -24.02 -5.63
N ASN A 502 9.46 -24.45 -6.52
CA ASN A 502 9.13 -25.87 -6.67
C ASN A 502 10.31 -26.70 -7.18
N GLU A 503 11.04 -26.20 -8.18
CA GLU A 503 12.22 -26.90 -8.70
C GLU A 503 13.35 -26.92 -7.66
N GLU A 504 13.56 -25.83 -6.95
CA GLU A 504 14.55 -25.73 -5.89
C GLU A 504 14.32 -26.77 -4.78
N VAL A 505 13.06 -26.94 -4.34
CA VAL A 505 12.69 -27.96 -3.33
C VAL A 505 13.01 -29.39 -3.83
N LYS A 506 12.79 -29.69 -5.12
CA LYS A 506 13.09 -31.00 -5.69
C LYS A 506 14.60 -31.29 -5.78
N LEU A 507 15.40 -30.24 -5.98
CA LEU A 507 16.84 -30.34 -6.13
C LEU A 507 17.59 -30.35 -4.78
N LEU A 508 16.92 -30.08 -3.68
CA LEU A 508 17.51 -30.17 -2.34
C LEU A 508 18.07 -31.58 -2.07
N GLY A 509 19.32 -31.64 -1.68
CA GLY A 509 20.03 -32.91 -1.47
C GLY A 509 20.70 -33.50 -2.72
N HIS A 510 20.57 -32.85 -3.90
CA HIS A 510 21.26 -33.22 -5.15
C HIS A 510 22.27 -32.12 -5.55
N PRO A 511 23.44 -32.06 -4.92
CA PRO A 511 24.35 -30.92 -5.04
C PRO A 511 24.84 -30.63 -6.47
N VAL A 512 24.98 -31.66 -7.32
CA VAL A 512 25.42 -31.51 -8.71
C VAL A 512 24.35 -30.83 -9.56
N GLU A 513 23.11 -31.28 -9.44
CA GLU A 513 21.96 -30.72 -10.18
C GLU A 513 21.65 -29.31 -9.68
N PHE A 514 21.75 -29.09 -8.35
CA PHE A 514 21.61 -27.78 -7.74
C PHE A 514 22.67 -26.77 -8.23
N ALA A 515 23.95 -27.20 -8.29
CA ALA A 515 25.02 -26.39 -8.87
C ALA A 515 24.78 -26.07 -10.35
N GLY A 516 24.18 -27.00 -11.10
CA GLY A 516 23.72 -26.76 -12.47
C GLY A 516 22.68 -25.63 -12.56
N LEU A 517 21.65 -25.63 -11.69
CA LEU A 517 20.63 -24.57 -11.60
C LEU A 517 21.27 -23.21 -11.32
N VAL A 518 22.14 -23.13 -10.30
CA VAL A 518 22.83 -21.88 -9.93
C VAL A 518 23.75 -21.44 -11.10
N GLY A 519 24.40 -22.36 -11.78
CA GLY A 519 25.24 -22.09 -12.96
C GLY A 519 24.45 -21.48 -14.11
N ILE A 520 23.26 -22.00 -14.40
CA ILE A 520 22.35 -21.45 -15.44
C ILE A 520 21.93 -20.05 -15.07
N LEU A 521 21.47 -19.82 -13.83
CA LEU A 521 21.07 -18.51 -13.35
C LEU A 521 22.23 -17.50 -13.40
N ALA A 522 23.44 -17.92 -12.99
CA ALA A 522 24.62 -17.08 -13.05
C ALA A 522 25.00 -16.73 -14.50
N ALA A 523 24.91 -17.68 -15.44
CA ALA A 523 25.15 -17.45 -16.87
C ALA A 523 24.12 -16.45 -17.45
N MET A 524 22.83 -16.56 -17.08
CA MET A 524 21.81 -15.58 -17.46
C MET A 524 22.14 -14.19 -16.93
N GLY A 525 22.52 -14.07 -15.65
CA GLY A 525 22.93 -12.81 -15.04
C GLY A 525 24.15 -12.20 -15.73
N ALA A 526 25.16 -13.00 -16.07
CA ALA A 526 26.35 -12.57 -16.79
C ALA A 526 26.02 -12.10 -18.21
N GLY A 527 25.13 -12.79 -18.92
CA GLY A 527 24.66 -12.39 -20.25
C GLY A 527 23.95 -11.04 -20.25
N LEU A 528 23.02 -10.84 -19.29
CA LEU A 528 22.31 -9.57 -19.09
C LEU A 528 23.28 -8.45 -18.70
N TRP A 529 24.24 -8.74 -17.85
CA TRP A 529 25.27 -7.77 -17.45
C TRP A 529 26.12 -7.34 -18.65
N ALA A 530 26.56 -8.27 -19.49
CA ALA A 530 27.33 -7.98 -20.71
C ALA A 530 26.50 -7.15 -21.70
N PHE A 531 25.22 -7.50 -21.90
CA PHE A 531 24.29 -6.74 -22.73
C PHE A 531 24.14 -5.29 -22.24
N ASN A 532 23.81 -5.10 -20.95
CA ASN A 532 23.65 -3.77 -20.36
C ASN A 532 24.95 -2.96 -20.39
N ARG A 533 26.11 -3.60 -20.19
CA ARG A 533 27.42 -2.92 -20.27
C ARG A 533 27.70 -2.37 -21.67
N ASN A 534 27.39 -3.15 -22.71
CA ASN A 534 27.57 -2.70 -24.08
C ASN A 534 26.62 -1.53 -24.41
N LYS A 535 25.35 -1.66 -24.01
CA LYS A 535 24.35 -0.60 -24.23
C LYS A 535 24.64 0.68 -23.43
N ALA A 536 25.25 0.57 -22.26
CA ALA A 536 25.61 1.71 -21.41
C ALA A 536 26.65 2.64 -22.03
N ARG A 537 27.45 2.16 -23.02
CA ARG A 537 28.44 3.00 -23.73
C ARG A 537 27.80 4.00 -24.68
N GLU A 538 26.63 3.67 -25.19
CA GLU A 538 25.87 4.49 -26.16
C GLU A 538 24.72 5.26 -25.49
N ALA A 539 24.48 5.03 -24.18
CA ALA A 539 23.35 5.59 -23.48
C ALA A 539 23.50 7.11 -23.28
N VAL A 540 22.42 7.83 -23.52
CA VAL A 540 22.27 9.26 -23.16
C VAL A 540 21.38 9.33 -21.93
N LEU A 541 21.87 9.97 -20.86
CA LEU A 541 21.13 10.12 -19.62
C LEU A 541 20.33 11.42 -19.63
N TYR A 542 19.02 11.31 -19.48
CA TYR A 542 18.11 12.43 -19.42
C TYR A 542 17.75 12.80 -17.97
N TYR A 543 17.62 14.09 -17.71
CA TYR A 543 17.03 14.64 -16.50
C TYR A 543 16.08 15.77 -16.88
N GLU A 544 15.09 16.01 -16.04
CA GLU A 544 14.05 17.01 -16.27
C GLU A 544 14.38 18.26 -15.45
N GLU A 545 14.44 19.41 -16.11
CA GLU A 545 14.51 20.71 -15.45
C GLU A 545 13.14 21.39 -15.59
N LEU A 546 12.69 22.04 -14.52
CA LEU A 546 11.53 22.91 -14.62
C LEU A 546 11.88 24.10 -15.51
N GLU A 547 10.96 24.44 -16.41
CA GLU A 547 11.08 25.67 -17.16
C GLU A 547 11.27 26.83 -16.18
N PRO A 548 12.19 27.76 -16.46
CA PRO A 548 12.37 28.93 -15.61
C PRO A 548 11.01 29.61 -15.49
N VAL A 549 10.59 29.88 -14.25
CA VAL A 549 9.36 30.65 -14.00
C VAL A 549 9.56 32.01 -14.68
N VAL A 550 9.04 32.12 -15.87
CA VAL A 550 8.89 33.45 -16.50
C VAL A 550 7.93 34.16 -15.56
N ILE A 551 8.42 35.16 -14.84
CA ILE A 551 7.58 36.06 -14.07
C ILE A 551 6.75 36.80 -15.13
N GLN A 552 5.61 36.21 -15.47
CA GLN A 552 4.57 36.95 -16.16
C GLN A 552 4.20 38.06 -15.17
N THR A 553 4.55 39.28 -15.53
CA THR A 553 4.17 40.48 -14.80
C THR A 553 2.74 40.32 -14.35
N LEU A 554 2.52 40.38 -13.04
CA LEU A 554 1.18 40.52 -12.48
C LEU A 554 0.49 41.55 -13.35
N GLY A 555 -0.58 41.22 -14.05
CA GLY A 555 -1.27 42.03 -15.08
C GLY A 555 -1.84 43.38 -14.64
N LEU A 556 -1.23 44.02 -13.65
CA LEU A 556 -1.54 45.35 -13.13
C LEU A 556 -1.06 46.49 -14.02
N ALA A 557 -0.20 46.22 -15.02
CA ALA A 557 0.29 47.26 -15.96
C ALA A 557 -0.06 46.98 -17.44
N GLY A 558 -0.70 45.83 -17.76
CA GLY A 558 -0.73 45.36 -19.16
C GLY A 558 -1.85 45.86 -20.04
N GLN A 559 -2.91 46.42 -19.54
CA GLN A 559 -4.03 46.83 -20.41
C GLN A 559 -3.99 48.28 -20.91
N ARG A 560 -3.15 49.13 -20.34
CA ARG A 560 -3.05 50.52 -20.82
C ARG A 560 -1.90 50.80 -21.80
N LEU A 561 -0.91 49.91 -21.89
CA LEU A 561 0.24 50.10 -22.80
C LEU A 561 0.03 49.53 -24.21
N MET A 562 -0.84 48.51 -24.37
CA MET A 562 -1.12 47.95 -25.70
C MET A 562 -2.15 48.76 -26.50
N ALA A 563 -2.97 49.58 -25.88
CA ALA A 563 -3.92 50.46 -26.57
C ALA A 563 -3.26 51.71 -27.18
N GLY A 564 -1.98 51.98 -26.91
CA GLY A 564 -1.23 53.10 -27.41
C GLY A 564 -0.32 52.84 -28.61
N ILE A 565 -0.12 51.57 -29.00
CA ILE A 565 0.83 51.20 -30.08
C ILE A 565 0.11 50.97 -31.43
N ASP A 566 -1.22 50.78 -31.42
CA ASP A 566 -1.99 50.61 -32.66
C ASP A 566 -2.55 51.95 -33.25
N ARG A 567 -2.09 53.08 -32.79
CA ARG A 567 -2.40 54.39 -33.36
C ARG A 567 -1.14 55.23 -33.50
N GLY A 568 -0.25 54.78 -34.37
CA GLY A 568 0.88 55.55 -34.83
C GLY A 568 1.29 55.09 -36.20
#